data_1aa822a78e69ad4eaa63988b1f44b238
#
_entry.id   1aa822a78e69ad4eaa63988b1f44b238
#
_cell.length_a   1.000
_cell.length_b   1.000
_cell.length_c   1.000
_cell.angle_alpha   90.00
_cell.angle_beta   90.00
_cell.angle_gamma   90.00
#
_symmetry.space_group_name_H-M   'P 1'
#
loop_
_entity.id
_entity.type
_entity.pdbx_description
1 polymer ?
#
loop_
_entity_poly.entity_id
_entity_poly.type
_entity_poly.pdbx_seq_one_letter_code
_entity_poly.pdbx_strand_id
1 'polypeptide(L)'
;YFAALPPRTSAALLVVDNTDMQARAYIGSVVFGDRERLGHVDMVRAWRSPGSTLTPFLYGMALDDGLFHSESLLVDAPQDFGGYRPGNFGEAFNGPVSAATALRLSLNVPAVDLLDRVGPARFAARLDHAGLPLRFPRGTRPSLALILGGTGVRLEDLVGAFAAFQRGGVAAQVRYTPDQTQA
;
A
#
# COMPACT_ATOMS: atom_id res chain seq x y z
N TYR A 1 -17.76 18.22 -3.73
CA TYR A 1 -17.35 16.83 -4.00
C TYR A 1 -17.61 15.93 -2.79
N PHE A 2 -17.24 16.32 -1.58
CA PHE A 2 -17.43 15.47 -0.39
C PHE A 2 -18.91 15.24 0.00
N ALA A 3 -19.80 16.16 -0.32
CA ALA A 3 -21.24 16.01 -0.09
C ALA A 3 -21.90 14.87 -0.91
N ALA A 4 -21.26 14.45 -2.01
CA ALA A 4 -21.73 13.39 -2.87
C ALA A 4 -21.28 11.98 -2.45
N LEU A 5 -20.50 11.86 -1.37
CA LEU A 5 -20.12 10.55 -0.85
C LEU A 5 -21.30 9.80 -0.27
N PRO A 6 -21.37 8.47 -0.41
CA PRO A 6 -22.42 7.66 0.19
C PRO A 6 -22.55 7.91 1.70
N PRO A 7 -23.72 7.69 2.29
CA PRO A 7 -23.89 7.71 3.74
C PRO A 7 -22.86 6.82 4.45
N ARG A 8 -22.42 7.22 5.63
CA ARG A 8 -21.42 6.51 6.46
C ARG A 8 -20.05 6.34 5.83
N THR A 9 -19.78 7.02 4.70
CA THR A 9 -18.46 7.04 4.07
C THR A 9 -17.71 8.30 4.48
N SER A 10 -16.48 8.16 4.92
CA SER A 10 -15.54 9.27 5.14
C SER A 10 -14.37 9.18 4.18
N ALA A 11 -13.63 10.29 4.03
CA ALA A 11 -12.44 10.35 3.20
C ALA A 11 -11.39 11.25 3.87
N ALA A 12 -10.13 10.97 3.58
CA ALA A 12 -9.01 11.81 3.96
C ALA A 12 -8.19 12.17 2.73
N LEU A 13 -7.46 13.27 2.81
CA LEU A 13 -6.55 13.70 1.76
C LEU A 13 -5.29 14.27 2.39
N LEU A 14 -4.15 13.88 1.86
CA LEU A 14 -2.85 14.41 2.22
C LEU A 14 -2.08 14.72 0.94
N VAL A 15 -1.68 15.98 0.77
CA VAL A 15 -0.83 16.43 -0.34
C VAL A 15 0.49 16.86 0.24
N VAL A 16 1.59 16.31 -0.28
CA VAL A 16 2.95 16.54 0.21
C VAL A 16 3.83 16.96 -0.97
N ASP A 17 4.67 17.94 -0.74
CA ASP A 17 5.69 18.36 -1.70
C ASP A 17 6.89 17.41 -1.57
N ASN A 18 7.23 16.70 -2.66
CA ASN A 18 8.34 15.74 -2.66
C ASN A 18 9.73 16.38 -2.45
N THR A 19 9.86 17.69 -2.63
CA THR A 19 11.15 18.38 -2.49
C THR A 19 11.56 18.50 -1.03
N ASP A 20 10.61 18.90 -0.17
CA ASP A 20 10.85 19.19 1.25
C ASP A 20 10.03 18.33 2.21
N MET A 21 9.20 17.42 1.66
CA MET A 21 8.26 16.56 2.41
C MET A 21 7.23 17.33 3.24
N GLN A 22 7.02 18.62 2.96
CA GLN A 22 6.05 19.41 3.70
C GLN A 22 4.62 19.14 3.22
N ALA A 23 3.70 18.92 4.15
CA ALA A 23 2.27 18.83 3.86
C ALA A 23 1.75 20.19 3.35
N ARG A 24 1.21 20.20 2.13
CA ARG A 24 0.59 21.37 1.49
C ARG A 24 -0.92 21.37 1.68
N ALA A 25 -1.54 20.21 1.85
CA ALA A 25 -2.95 20.08 2.21
C ALA A 25 -3.16 18.86 3.11
N TYR A 26 -4.05 19.01 4.07
CA TYR A 26 -4.40 17.97 5.04
C TYR A 26 -5.89 18.00 5.34
N ILE A 27 -6.58 16.92 5.04
CA ILE A 27 -7.98 16.70 5.37
C ILE A 27 -8.09 15.36 6.07
N GLY A 28 -8.33 15.37 7.38
CA GLY A 28 -8.40 14.16 8.19
C GLY A 28 -9.75 13.43 8.08
N SER A 29 -10.83 14.15 7.76
CA SER A 29 -12.17 13.59 7.58
C SER A 29 -13.02 14.50 6.69
N VAL A 30 -14.13 13.97 6.16
CA VAL A 30 -15.04 14.71 5.25
C VAL A 30 -15.72 15.88 5.94
N VAL A 31 -16.30 15.63 7.12
CA VAL A 31 -17.00 16.63 7.93
C VAL A 31 -16.67 16.40 9.40
N PHE A 32 -15.94 17.35 10.00
CA PHE A 32 -15.64 17.28 11.42
C PHE A 32 -16.94 17.35 12.25
N GLY A 33 -17.08 16.43 13.22
CA GLY A 33 -18.27 16.36 14.08
C GLY A 33 -19.43 15.53 13.54
N ASP A 34 -19.43 15.12 12.27
CA ASP A 34 -20.42 14.19 11.74
C ASP A 34 -20.21 12.78 12.35
N ARG A 35 -21.12 12.40 13.25
CA ARG A 35 -21.03 11.12 13.96
C ARG A 35 -21.27 9.91 13.06
N GLU A 36 -22.15 10.04 12.06
CA GLU A 36 -22.44 8.94 11.14
C GLU A 36 -21.24 8.62 10.24
N ARG A 37 -20.44 9.63 9.92
CA ARG A 37 -19.21 9.52 9.10
C ARG A 37 -17.94 9.39 9.95
N LEU A 38 -18.06 9.24 11.28
CA LEU A 38 -16.92 9.23 12.20
C LEU A 38 -15.98 10.43 11.99
N GLY A 39 -16.57 11.62 11.80
CA GLY A 39 -15.86 12.84 11.40
C GLY A 39 -14.79 13.33 12.40
N HIS A 40 -14.82 12.84 13.65
CA HIS A 40 -13.79 13.09 14.65
C HIS A 40 -12.56 12.18 14.51
N VAL A 41 -12.60 11.17 13.62
CA VAL A 41 -11.45 10.29 13.35
C VAL A 41 -10.58 10.93 12.29
N ASP A 42 -9.32 11.17 12.65
CA ASP A 42 -8.28 11.58 11.70
C ASP A 42 -7.83 10.36 10.88
N MET A 43 -8.34 10.26 9.66
CA MET A 43 -8.08 9.11 8.79
C MET A 43 -6.70 9.17 8.11
N VAL A 44 -5.98 10.29 8.19
CA VAL A 44 -4.58 10.34 7.75
C VAL A 44 -3.70 9.52 8.69
N ARG A 45 -4.03 9.54 10.00
CA ARG A 45 -3.30 8.84 11.06
C ARG A 45 -3.93 7.51 11.49
N ALA A 46 -5.17 7.27 11.10
CA ALA A 46 -5.85 6.01 11.44
C ALA A 46 -5.25 4.83 10.66
N TRP A 47 -5.10 3.70 11.35
CA TRP A 47 -4.69 2.45 10.71
C TRP A 47 -5.81 1.93 9.80
N ARG A 48 -5.51 1.73 8.53
CA ARG A 48 -6.46 1.24 7.51
C ARG A 48 -5.79 0.18 6.65
N SER A 49 -6.59 -0.72 6.09
CA SER A 49 -6.11 -1.66 5.08
C SER A 49 -5.59 -0.86 3.87
N PRO A 50 -4.36 -1.14 3.40
CA PRO A 50 -3.81 -0.50 2.20
C PRO A 50 -4.39 -1.08 0.90
N GLY A 51 -5.17 -2.16 0.96
CA GLY A 51 -5.53 -2.90 -0.25
C GLY A 51 -4.28 -3.33 -1.02
N SER A 52 -4.26 -3.08 -2.33
CA SER A 52 -3.12 -3.39 -3.21
C SER A 52 -2.10 -2.25 -3.33
N THR A 53 -2.17 -1.20 -2.52
CA THR A 53 -1.24 -0.06 -2.65
C THR A 53 0.21 -0.41 -2.27
N LEU A 54 0.44 -1.54 -1.62
CA LEU A 54 1.80 -2.04 -1.33
C LEU A 54 2.45 -2.79 -2.51
N THR A 55 1.67 -3.15 -3.54
CA THR A 55 2.15 -3.93 -4.69
C THR A 55 3.34 -3.27 -5.43
N PRO A 56 3.39 -1.94 -5.68
CA PRO A 56 4.55 -1.33 -6.32
C PRO A 56 5.88 -1.56 -5.56
N PHE A 57 5.84 -1.54 -4.23
CA PHE A 57 7.04 -1.81 -3.41
C PHE A 57 7.48 -3.27 -3.52
N LEU A 58 6.52 -4.21 -3.56
CA LEU A 58 6.84 -5.63 -3.76
C LEU A 58 7.50 -5.87 -5.12
N TYR A 59 6.94 -5.28 -6.19
CA TYR A 59 7.51 -5.38 -7.52
C TYR A 59 8.90 -4.75 -7.60
N GLY A 60 9.11 -3.58 -6.97
CA GLY A 60 10.41 -2.95 -6.85
C GLY A 60 11.43 -3.86 -6.17
N MET A 61 11.08 -4.44 -5.01
CA MET A 61 11.95 -5.39 -4.32
C MET A 61 12.29 -6.63 -5.15
N ALA A 62 11.30 -7.20 -5.83
CA ALA A 62 11.50 -8.38 -6.65
C ALA A 62 12.36 -8.11 -7.90
N LEU A 63 12.28 -6.89 -8.46
CA LEU A 63 13.19 -6.40 -9.50
C LEU A 63 14.61 -6.26 -8.96
N ASP A 64 14.80 -5.62 -7.82
CA ASP A 64 16.11 -5.46 -7.17
C ASP A 64 16.75 -6.80 -6.81
N ASP A 65 15.93 -7.77 -6.41
CA ASP A 65 16.38 -9.14 -6.11
C ASP A 65 16.67 -9.97 -7.39
N GLY A 66 16.39 -9.42 -8.59
CA GLY A 66 16.60 -10.12 -9.88
C GLY A 66 15.62 -11.29 -10.11
N LEU A 67 14.48 -11.33 -9.42
CA LEU A 67 13.49 -12.40 -9.57
C LEU A 67 12.78 -12.36 -10.93
N PHE A 68 12.68 -11.19 -11.55
CA PHE A 68 12.09 -10.96 -12.85
C PHE A 68 12.55 -9.60 -13.42
N HIS A 69 12.17 -9.29 -14.66
CA HIS A 69 12.25 -7.96 -15.27
C HIS A 69 10.87 -7.55 -15.84
N SER A 70 10.71 -6.31 -16.30
CA SER A 70 9.41 -5.73 -16.66
C SER A 70 8.61 -6.58 -17.66
N GLU A 71 9.28 -7.23 -18.60
CA GLU A 71 8.67 -8.07 -19.64
C GLU A 71 8.63 -9.57 -19.29
N SER A 72 9.09 -9.94 -18.09
CA SER A 72 8.94 -11.32 -17.62
C SER A 72 7.47 -11.69 -17.52
N LEU A 73 7.14 -12.90 -17.93
CA LEU A 73 5.79 -13.42 -17.83
C LEU A 73 5.53 -13.92 -16.42
N LEU A 74 4.45 -13.41 -15.84
CA LEU A 74 3.85 -13.89 -14.59
C LEU A 74 2.56 -14.63 -14.92
N VAL A 75 2.22 -15.62 -14.10
CA VAL A 75 1.02 -16.44 -14.33
C VAL A 75 -0.14 -15.88 -13.52
N ASP A 76 -1.19 -15.47 -14.22
CA ASP A 76 -2.47 -15.08 -13.64
C ASP A 76 -3.52 -16.17 -13.92
N ALA A 77 -3.50 -17.21 -13.10
CA ALA A 77 -4.38 -18.36 -13.16
C ALA A 77 -4.73 -18.84 -11.74
N PRO A 78 -5.78 -19.64 -11.54
CA PRO A 78 -6.09 -20.20 -10.23
C PRO A 78 -4.89 -20.95 -9.65
N GLN A 79 -4.44 -20.54 -8.46
CA GLN A 79 -3.31 -21.15 -7.74
C GLN A 79 -3.66 -21.35 -6.26
N ASP A 80 -3.03 -22.34 -5.65
CA ASP A 80 -3.16 -22.67 -4.23
C ASP A 80 -1.79 -22.50 -3.56
N PHE A 81 -1.71 -21.59 -2.61
CA PHE A 81 -0.52 -21.29 -1.83
C PHE A 81 -0.68 -21.87 -0.42
N GLY A 82 -0.64 -23.20 -0.28
CA GLY A 82 -0.79 -23.86 1.02
C GLY A 82 -2.16 -23.65 1.67
N GLY A 83 -3.22 -23.69 0.87
CA GLY A 83 -4.61 -23.47 1.29
C GLY A 83 -5.09 -22.03 1.09
N TYR A 84 -4.21 -21.08 0.76
CA TYR A 84 -4.59 -19.72 0.40
C TYR A 84 -4.78 -19.60 -1.12
N ARG A 85 -6.00 -19.29 -1.56
CA ARG A 85 -6.41 -19.23 -2.97
C ARG A 85 -6.87 -17.81 -3.32
N PRO A 86 -5.97 -16.92 -3.75
CA PRO A 86 -6.37 -15.58 -4.17
C PRO A 86 -7.16 -15.62 -5.47
N GLY A 87 -8.22 -14.80 -5.56
CA GLY A 87 -8.92 -14.50 -6.80
C GLY A 87 -8.68 -13.06 -7.23
N ASN A 88 -8.86 -12.76 -8.53
CA ASN A 88 -8.86 -11.41 -9.03
C ASN A 88 -10.19 -10.70 -8.73
N PHE A 89 -10.18 -9.37 -8.69
CA PHE A 89 -11.39 -8.58 -8.38
C PHE A 89 -12.55 -8.83 -9.36
N GLY A 90 -12.26 -9.14 -10.61
CA GLY A 90 -13.26 -9.42 -11.67
C GLY A 90 -13.55 -10.91 -11.87
N GLU A 91 -13.10 -11.80 -10.97
CA GLU A 91 -13.24 -13.27 -11.04
C GLU A 91 -12.66 -13.91 -12.31
N ALA A 92 -12.05 -13.11 -13.21
CA ALA A 92 -11.43 -13.59 -14.43
C ALA A 92 -9.91 -13.68 -14.27
N PHE A 93 -9.30 -14.61 -14.99
CA PHE A 93 -7.85 -14.78 -15.07
C PHE A 93 -7.37 -14.51 -16.49
N ASN A 94 -6.17 -13.95 -16.62
CA ASN A 94 -5.60 -13.49 -17.89
C ASN A 94 -4.57 -14.47 -18.47
N GLY A 95 -4.23 -15.52 -17.75
CA GLY A 95 -3.14 -16.42 -18.15
C GLY A 95 -1.76 -15.77 -17.99
N PRO A 96 -0.78 -16.08 -18.86
CA PRO A 96 0.52 -15.44 -18.83
C PRO A 96 0.43 -13.96 -19.23
N VAL A 97 0.91 -13.06 -18.36
CA VAL A 97 0.94 -11.60 -18.58
C VAL A 97 2.33 -11.06 -18.24
N SER A 98 2.75 -9.96 -18.86
CA SER A 98 3.99 -9.30 -18.45
C SER A 98 3.88 -8.74 -17.04
N ALA A 99 5.00 -8.68 -16.31
CA ALA A 99 5.06 -8.11 -14.96
C ALA A 99 4.51 -6.67 -14.94
N ALA A 100 4.83 -5.86 -15.96
CA ALA A 100 4.29 -4.52 -16.11
C ALA A 100 2.76 -4.52 -16.25
N THR A 101 2.19 -5.44 -17.01
CA THR A 101 0.73 -5.58 -17.16
C THR A 101 0.09 -6.06 -15.86
N ALA A 102 0.68 -7.05 -15.17
CA ALA A 102 0.19 -7.56 -13.90
C ALA A 102 0.12 -6.45 -12.83
N LEU A 103 1.15 -5.61 -12.74
CA LEU A 103 1.19 -4.46 -11.82
C LEU A 103 0.14 -3.41 -12.22
N ARG A 104 0.05 -3.04 -13.49
CA ARG A 104 -0.89 -2.02 -13.98
C ARG A 104 -2.35 -2.41 -13.77
N LEU A 105 -2.68 -3.69 -13.94
CA LEU A 105 -4.03 -4.22 -13.72
C LEU A 105 -4.27 -4.62 -12.27
N SER A 106 -3.27 -4.50 -11.38
CA SER A 106 -3.37 -4.90 -9.97
C SER A 106 -3.84 -6.35 -9.80
N LEU A 107 -3.28 -7.28 -10.59
CA LEU A 107 -3.66 -8.68 -10.54
C LEU A 107 -3.19 -9.32 -9.23
N ASN A 108 -4.11 -9.99 -8.56
CA ASN A 108 -3.88 -10.52 -7.22
C ASN A 108 -2.97 -11.75 -7.22
N VAL A 109 -3.20 -12.69 -8.15
CA VAL A 109 -2.45 -13.97 -8.17
C VAL A 109 -0.96 -13.73 -8.43
N PRO A 110 -0.55 -12.94 -9.45
CA PRO A 110 0.86 -12.60 -9.64
C PRO A 110 1.50 -11.89 -8.44
N ALA A 111 0.76 -11.00 -7.76
CA ALA A 111 1.27 -10.29 -6.59
C ALA A 111 1.49 -11.24 -5.41
N VAL A 112 0.57 -12.20 -5.20
CA VAL A 112 0.71 -13.22 -4.15
C VAL A 112 1.87 -14.17 -4.44
N ASP A 113 2.04 -14.62 -5.69
CA ASP A 113 3.17 -15.47 -6.11
C ASP A 113 4.52 -14.75 -5.88
N LEU A 114 4.61 -13.47 -6.24
CA LEU A 114 5.82 -12.68 -5.96
C LEU A 114 6.08 -12.53 -4.46
N LEU A 115 5.04 -12.30 -3.66
CA LEU A 115 5.21 -12.20 -2.21
C LEU A 115 5.62 -13.54 -1.58
N ASP A 116 5.14 -14.66 -2.10
CA ASP A 116 5.57 -15.99 -1.65
C ASP A 116 7.08 -16.19 -1.89
N ARG A 117 7.57 -15.80 -3.06
CA ARG A 117 9.01 -15.87 -3.43
C ARG A 117 9.87 -14.91 -2.63
N VAL A 118 9.44 -13.67 -2.43
CA VAL A 118 10.15 -12.65 -1.64
C VAL A 118 10.15 -13.02 -0.15
N GLY A 119 9.07 -13.59 0.33
CA GLY A 119 8.80 -13.91 1.72
C GLY A 119 8.07 -12.77 2.45
N PRO A 120 6.86 -13.03 3.01
CA PRO A 120 6.05 -12.00 3.66
C PRO A 120 6.76 -11.30 4.82
N ALA A 121 7.52 -12.04 5.63
CA ALA A 121 8.26 -11.47 6.77
C ALA A 121 9.40 -10.55 6.30
N ARG A 122 10.13 -10.93 5.26
CA ARG A 122 11.20 -10.13 4.67
C ARG A 122 10.64 -8.85 4.04
N PHE A 123 9.53 -8.95 3.31
CA PHE A 123 8.85 -7.79 2.74
C PHE A 123 8.40 -6.81 3.83
N ALA A 124 7.71 -7.28 4.86
CA ALA A 124 7.28 -6.46 5.98
C ALA A 124 8.44 -5.76 6.69
N ALA A 125 9.54 -6.49 6.95
CA ALA A 125 10.73 -5.93 7.60
C ALA A 125 11.40 -4.84 6.75
N ARG A 126 11.47 -5.00 5.42
CA ARG A 126 12.03 -3.95 4.54
C ARG A 126 11.17 -2.70 4.50
N LEU A 127 9.84 -2.84 4.49
CA LEU A 127 8.93 -1.69 4.55
C LEU A 127 9.05 -0.95 5.88
N ASP A 128 9.10 -1.67 7.00
CA ASP A 128 9.29 -1.09 8.34
C ASP A 128 10.62 -0.31 8.42
N HIS A 129 11.71 -0.90 7.93
CA HIS A 129 13.02 -0.24 7.86
C HIS A 129 13.02 1.01 6.97
N ALA A 130 12.20 1.03 5.94
CA ALA A 130 11.99 2.19 5.05
C ALA A 130 11.01 3.23 5.63
N GLY A 131 10.56 3.10 6.88
CA GLY A 131 9.65 4.04 7.52
C GLY A 131 8.17 3.83 7.20
N LEU A 132 7.81 2.67 6.64
CA LEU A 132 6.42 2.25 6.43
C LEU A 132 6.07 1.08 7.37
N PRO A 133 5.79 1.34 8.65
CA PRO A 133 5.45 0.29 9.59
C PRO A 133 4.10 -0.36 9.24
N LEU A 134 4.04 -1.67 9.35
CA LEU A 134 2.83 -2.44 9.11
C LEU A 134 2.22 -2.91 10.44
N ARG A 135 0.91 -2.76 10.57
CA ARG A 135 0.18 -3.23 11.75
C ARG A 135 -0.57 -4.52 11.44
N PHE A 136 -0.23 -5.57 12.16
CA PHE A 136 -0.91 -6.87 12.09
C PHE A 136 -1.86 -7.05 13.29
N PRO A 137 -2.90 -7.88 13.17
CA PRO A 137 -3.71 -8.31 14.31
C PRO A 137 -2.83 -8.98 15.38
N ARG A 138 -3.22 -8.85 16.64
CA ARG A 138 -2.44 -9.43 17.76
C ARG A 138 -2.25 -10.94 17.57
N GLY A 139 -1.01 -11.40 17.75
CA GLY A 139 -0.66 -12.83 17.65
C GLY A 139 -0.54 -13.36 16.22
N THR A 140 -0.71 -12.53 15.19
CA THR A 140 -0.49 -12.94 13.80
C THR A 140 0.89 -12.55 13.30
N ARG A 141 1.36 -13.30 12.30
CA ARG A 141 2.60 -13.01 11.58
C ARG A 141 2.29 -12.54 10.16
N PRO A 142 3.22 -11.83 9.49
CA PRO A 142 3.08 -11.53 8.08
C PRO A 142 2.77 -12.78 7.27
N SER A 143 1.73 -12.73 6.43
CA SER A 143 1.27 -13.81 5.55
C SER A 143 1.04 -13.29 4.14
N LEU A 144 0.71 -14.16 3.19
CA LEU A 144 0.42 -13.79 1.81
C LEU A 144 -0.75 -12.81 1.67
N ALA A 145 -1.70 -12.82 2.60
CA ALA A 145 -2.81 -11.87 2.62
C ALA A 145 -2.35 -10.40 2.78
N LEU A 146 -1.12 -10.17 3.26
CA LEU A 146 -0.53 -8.85 3.44
C LEU A 146 -0.65 -8.00 2.17
N ILE A 147 -0.31 -8.57 1.00
CA ILE A 147 -0.25 -7.81 -0.26
C ILE A 147 -1.63 -7.43 -0.80
N LEU A 148 -2.69 -8.09 -0.33
CA LEU A 148 -4.08 -7.80 -0.67
C LEU A 148 -4.80 -7.01 0.42
N GLY A 149 -4.05 -6.42 1.36
CA GLY A 149 -4.61 -5.55 2.40
C GLY A 149 -4.81 -6.23 3.75
N GLY A 150 -4.23 -7.42 3.98
CA GLY A 150 -4.27 -8.14 5.26
C GLY A 150 -3.39 -7.52 6.36
N THR A 151 -3.14 -6.23 6.29
CA THR A 151 -2.39 -5.43 7.26
C THR A 151 -3.00 -4.06 7.42
N GLY A 152 -2.55 -3.28 8.40
CA GLY A 152 -2.88 -1.87 8.52
C GLY A 152 -1.67 -0.99 8.23
N VAL A 153 -1.92 0.17 7.58
CA VAL A 153 -0.97 1.27 7.38
C VAL A 153 -1.64 2.60 7.72
N ARG A 154 -0.86 3.65 7.96
CA ARG A 154 -1.36 5.02 8.03
C ARG A 154 -1.12 5.71 6.70
N LEU A 155 -2.02 6.61 6.31
CA LEU A 155 -1.88 7.34 5.05
C LEU A 155 -0.61 8.18 5.05
N GLU A 156 -0.25 8.82 6.17
CA GLU A 156 0.98 9.61 6.28
C GLU A 156 2.24 8.79 6.01
N ASP A 157 2.35 7.58 6.55
CA ASP A 157 3.50 6.68 6.32
C ASP A 157 3.54 6.20 4.86
N LEU A 158 2.36 5.87 4.31
CA LEU A 158 2.25 5.42 2.92
C LEU A 158 2.67 6.54 1.94
N VAL A 159 2.26 7.78 2.17
CA VAL A 159 2.68 8.94 1.36
C VAL A 159 4.19 9.14 1.44
N GLY A 160 4.78 9.04 2.63
CA GLY A 160 6.22 9.12 2.83
C GLY A 160 6.99 8.04 2.06
N ALA A 161 6.47 6.82 2.06
CA ALA A 161 7.07 5.71 1.31
C ALA A 161 6.93 5.90 -0.21
N PHE A 162 5.75 6.32 -0.70
CA PHE A 162 5.55 6.59 -2.14
C PHE A 162 6.42 7.74 -2.66
N ALA A 163 6.73 8.74 -1.82
CA ALA A 163 7.65 9.81 -2.20
C ALA A 163 9.04 9.29 -2.60
N ALA A 164 9.46 8.12 -2.10
CA ALA A 164 10.74 7.51 -2.45
C ALA A 164 10.91 7.29 -3.96
N PHE A 165 9.84 6.97 -4.70
CA PHE A 165 9.91 6.78 -6.15
C PHE A 165 10.37 8.04 -6.90
N GLN A 166 10.09 9.24 -6.36
CA GLN A 166 10.54 10.51 -6.92
C GLN A 166 11.86 11.03 -6.29
N ARG A 167 12.30 10.41 -5.22
CA ARG A 167 13.45 10.84 -4.41
C ARG A 167 14.63 9.88 -4.51
N GLY A 168 14.79 9.22 -5.65
CA GLY A 168 15.90 8.29 -5.88
C GLY A 168 15.90 7.06 -4.96
N GLY A 169 14.73 6.63 -4.51
CA GLY A 169 14.57 5.48 -3.61
C GLY A 169 14.63 5.82 -2.12
N VAL A 170 14.74 7.10 -1.75
CA VAL A 170 14.83 7.52 -0.34
C VAL A 170 13.45 7.92 0.18
N ALA A 171 12.89 7.08 1.05
CA ALA A 171 11.68 7.43 1.80
C ALA A 171 11.96 8.51 2.84
N ALA A 172 10.95 9.31 3.17
CA ALA A 172 11.05 10.33 4.20
C ALA A 172 9.71 10.56 4.89
N GLN A 173 9.75 10.99 6.13
CA GLN A 173 8.56 11.31 6.89
C GLN A 173 7.93 12.62 6.42
N VAL A 174 6.60 12.69 6.47
CA VAL A 174 5.85 13.91 6.16
C VAL A 174 6.10 14.95 7.26
N ARG A 175 6.37 16.17 6.85
CA ARG A 175 6.53 17.33 7.72
C ARG A 175 5.24 18.15 7.77
N TYR A 176 4.78 18.48 8.96
CA TYR A 176 3.56 19.26 9.16
C TYR A 176 3.85 20.72 9.52
N THR A 177 5.05 21.02 10.00
CA THR A 177 5.50 22.38 10.30
C THR A 177 6.84 22.65 9.62
N PRO A 178 7.14 23.91 9.25
CA PRO A 178 8.43 24.27 8.63
C PRO A 178 9.65 23.90 9.48
N ASP A 179 9.51 23.98 10.81
CA ASP A 179 10.61 23.75 11.75
C ASP A 179 10.85 22.27 12.09
N GLN A 180 10.01 21.38 11.60
CA GLN A 180 10.18 19.95 11.82
C GLN A 180 11.37 19.44 10.99
N THR A 181 12.43 18.97 11.68
CA THR A 181 13.58 18.33 11.02
C THR A 181 13.17 16.98 10.40
N GLN A 182 13.77 16.66 9.25
CA GLN A 182 13.68 15.29 8.71
C GLN A 182 14.46 14.35 9.63
N ALA A 183 13.80 13.30 10.10
CA ALA A 183 14.43 12.21 10.83
C ALA A 183 14.96 11.15 9.86
#